data_4c045710100ee676a1831b7d29eb43ac
#
_entry.id   4c045710100ee676a1831b7d29eb43ac
#
_cell.length_a   1.000
_cell.length_b   1.000
_cell.length_c   1.000
_cell.angle_alpha   90.00
_cell.angle_beta   90.00
_cell.angle_gamma   90.00
#
_symmetry.space_group_name_H-M   'P 1'
#
loop_
_entity.id
_entity.type
_entity.pdbx_description
1 polymer ?
#
loop_
_entity_poly.entity_id
_entity_poly.type
_entity_poly.pdbx_seq_one_letter_code
_entity_poly.pdbx_strand_id
1 'polypeptide(L)'
;MNTITIPATYHADLNLHDTQIAIKTVKDFFQQTLSQKLNLLRVSAPTFVAPESGLNDNLNGVERPVSFDIKAIEGSNAEIVHSLAKWKRYALKKYGFSHGEGLYTDMVAIRRDEDLDNIHSVYVDQWDWEKIISKEERTMETLKETVRTIYSVLRKTEKYMAVQYDYIEEILPKDIFFITTQELLDMYPDCTPKEREYKIVREKGAVFLMKVGKTLTNGERHDGRAPDYDDWELNGDILVYYPVLDSALELSSMGIRVDEVALDRQLTEAGCDDRRELPFQKAILNKELPYTIGGGIGQSRICMFFLRKAHIGEVHVSLWPKEITDAAEAHGLQLL
;
A
#
# COMPACT_ATOMS: atom_id res chain seq x y z
N MET A 1 19.53 7.93 12.61
CA MET A 1 18.88 7.75 13.91
C MET A 1 17.40 7.78 13.63
N ASN A 2 16.70 6.68 13.91
CA ASN A 2 15.25 6.62 13.76
C ASN A 2 14.61 7.49 14.83
N THR A 3 14.22 8.70 14.46
CA THR A 3 13.64 9.67 15.39
C THR A 3 12.15 9.71 15.14
N ILE A 4 11.34 9.32 16.15
CA ILE A 4 9.90 9.55 16.09
C ILE A 4 9.59 10.98 16.52
N THR A 5 8.54 11.54 15.90
CA THR A 5 8.02 12.86 16.26
C THR A 5 6.69 12.68 16.96
N ILE A 6 6.61 13.10 18.21
CA ILE A 6 5.37 13.08 18.98
C ILE A 6 4.99 14.53 19.26
N PRO A 7 3.83 15.01 18.75
CA PRO A 7 3.40 16.37 19.03
C PRO A 7 3.19 16.59 20.53
N ALA A 8 3.67 17.71 21.05
CA ALA A 8 3.56 18.01 22.50
C ALA A 8 2.11 18.06 23.02
N THR A 9 1.16 18.27 22.13
CA THR A 9 -0.28 18.30 22.44
C THR A 9 -0.96 16.95 22.26
N TYR A 10 -0.23 15.93 21.80
CA TYR A 10 -0.81 14.62 21.55
C TYR A 10 -1.14 13.90 22.86
N HIS A 11 -2.33 13.33 22.92
CA HIS A 11 -2.77 12.37 23.93
C HIS A 11 -3.62 11.29 23.26
N ALA A 12 -3.53 10.08 23.77
CA ALA A 12 -4.35 8.98 23.27
C ALA A 12 -5.76 9.09 23.88
N ASP A 13 -6.79 9.26 23.04
CA ASP A 13 -8.19 9.35 23.47
C ASP A 13 -8.75 8.01 23.95
N LEU A 14 -8.14 6.90 23.57
CA LEU A 14 -8.55 5.54 23.92
C LEU A 14 -7.45 4.84 24.71
N ASN A 15 -7.82 4.10 25.77
CA ASN A 15 -6.92 3.15 26.42
C ASN A 15 -6.65 1.92 25.52
N LEU A 16 -5.73 1.01 25.92
CA LEU A 16 -5.33 -0.15 25.12
C LEU A 16 -6.50 -1.08 24.77
N HIS A 17 -7.40 -1.36 25.72
CA HIS A 17 -8.55 -2.24 25.49
C HIS A 17 -9.53 -1.61 24.47
N ASP A 18 -9.89 -0.35 24.64
CA ASP A 18 -10.81 0.36 23.75
C ASP A 18 -10.18 0.61 22.37
N THR A 19 -8.85 0.78 22.31
CA THR A 19 -8.09 0.83 21.06
C THR A 19 -8.23 -0.48 20.27
N GLN A 20 -8.18 -1.65 20.92
CA GLN A 20 -8.38 -2.94 20.25
C GLN A 20 -9.81 -3.08 19.68
N ILE A 21 -10.82 -2.65 20.43
CA ILE A 21 -12.21 -2.60 19.95
C ILE A 21 -12.34 -1.68 18.73
N ALA A 22 -11.72 -0.50 18.80
CA ALA A 22 -11.75 0.48 17.71
C ALA A 22 -11.03 -0.02 16.45
N ILE A 23 -9.87 -0.66 16.58
CA ILE A 23 -9.16 -1.32 15.47
C ILE A 23 -10.07 -2.34 14.77
N LYS A 24 -10.71 -3.22 15.54
CA LYS A 24 -11.67 -4.19 14.98
C LYS A 24 -12.81 -3.50 14.25
N THR A 25 -13.36 -2.45 14.84
CA THR A 25 -14.48 -1.68 14.28
C THR A 25 -14.10 -1.04 12.93
N VAL A 26 -12.91 -0.41 12.84
CA VAL A 26 -12.39 0.15 11.59
C VAL A 26 -12.21 -0.95 10.55
N LYS A 27 -11.50 -2.03 10.91
CA LYS A 27 -11.16 -3.10 9.97
C LYS A 27 -12.40 -3.80 9.41
N ASP A 28 -13.37 -4.15 10.26
CA ASP A 28 -14.60 -4.83 9.85
C ASP A 28 -15.43 -3.95 8.90
N PHE A 29 -15.63 -2.69 9.24
CA PHE A 29 -16.41 -1.77 8.41
C PHE A 29 -15.74 -1.50 7.06
N PHE A 30 -14.43 -1.21 7.08
CA PHE A 30 -13.68 -0.88 5.88
C PHE A 30 -13.64 -2.05 4.90
N GLN A 31 -13.21 -3.24 5.34
CA GLN A 31 -13.06 -4.41 4.47
C GLN A 31 -14.41 -4.86 3.88
N GLN A 32 -15.48 -4.83 4.67
CA GLN A 32 -16.80 -5.18 4.20
C GLN A 32 -17.31 -4.20 3.13
N THR A 33 -17.14 -2.90 3.39
CA THR A 33 -17.55 -1.86 2.45
C THR A 33 -16.71 -1.91 1.17
N LEU A 34 -15.39 -2.11 1.28
CA LEU A 34 -14.47 -2.23 0.15
C LEU A 34 -14.84 -3.42 -0.75
N SER A 35 -14.99 -4.60 -0.14
CA SER A 35 -15.31 -5.83 -0.88
C SER A 35 -16.62 -5.73 -1.65
N GLN A 36 -17.66 -5.15 -1.04
CA GLN A 36 -18.93 -4.89 -1.71
C GLN A 36 -18.81 -3.91 -2.87
N LYS A 37 -18.04 -2.82 -2.69
CA LYS A 37 -17.91 -1.76 -3.69
C LYS A 37 -17.11 -2.17 -4.92
N LEU A 38 -16.08 -2.98 -4.74
CA LEU A 38 -15.20 -3.45 -5.80
C LEU A 38 -15.56 -4.85 -6.33
N ASN A 39 -16.56 -5.53 -5.75
CA ASN A 39 -16.92 -6.92 -6.07
C ASN A 39 -15.76 -7.89 -5.82
N LEU A 40 -15.27 -7.92 -4.58
CA LEU A 40 -14.14 -8.73 -4.17
C LEU A 40 -14.55 -9.87 -3.24
N LEU A 41 -14.03 -11.07 -3.52
CA LEU A 41 -14.11 -12.21 -2.62
C LEU A 41 -12.86 -12.30 -1.74
N ARG A 42 -13.03 -12.48 -0.42
CA ARG A 42 -11.88 -12.77 0.44
C ARG A 42 -11.35 -14.17 0.18
N VAL A 43 -10.03 -14.28 -0.05
CA VAL A 43 -9.36 -15.56 -0.25
C VAL A 43 -8.20 -15.75 0.73
N SER A 44 -7.79 -17.00 0.95
CA SER A 44 -6.56 -17.31 1.67
C SER A 44 -5.36 -17.06 0.76
N ALA A 45 -4.29 -16.51 1.33
CA ALA A 45 -3.06 -16.20 0.62
C ALA A 45 -1.83 -16.76 1.35
N PRO A 46 -0.70 -16.98 0.63
CA PRO A 46 0.52 -17.41 1.26
C PRO A 46 1.14 -16.30 2.10
N THR A 47 1.73 -16.67 3.24
CA THR A 47 2.63 -15.81 4.03
C THR A 47 4.07 -15.89 3.51
N PHE A 48 4.42 -16.98 2.84
CA PHE A 48 5.74 -17.22 2.27
C PHE A 48 5.61 -17.95 0.94
N VAL A 49 6.61 -17.79 0.10
CA VAL A 49 6.69 -18.38 -1.24
C VAL A 49 8.09 -18.96 -1.48
N ALA A 50 8.22 -19.86 -2.44
CA ALA A 50 9.52 -20.34 -2.91
C ALA A 50 10.18 -19.26 -3.78
N PRO A 51 11.47 -18.93 -3.58
CA PRO A 51 12.17 -17.89 -4.36
C PRO A 51 12.10 -18.12 -5.87
N GLU A 52 12.26 -19.38 -6.30
CA GLU A 52 12.22 -19.78 -7.70
C GLU A 52 10.86 -19.57 -8.38
N SER A 53 9.80 -19.34 -7.61
CA SER A 53 8.49 -18.99 -8.15
C SER A 53 8.45 -17.59 -8.80
N GLY A 54 9.37 -16.70 -8.42
CA GLY A 54 9.39 -15.30 -8.82
C GLY A 54 8.21 -14.47 -8.29
N LEU A 55 7.43 -15.03 -7.33
CA LEU A 55 6.20 -14.41 -6.84
C LEU A 55 6.44 -13.38 -5.74
N ASN A 56 7.60 -13.43 -5.06
CA ASN A 56 7.89 -12.40 -4.05
C ASN A 56 8.12 -11.03 -4.72
N ASP A 57 7.80 -9.97 -3.99
CA ASP A 57 8.08 -8.61 -4.42
C ASP A 57 9.53 -8.24 -4.08
N ASN A 58 10.24 -7.71 -5.04
CA ASN A 58 11.61 -7.25 -4.83
C ASN A 58 11.67 -5.80 -4.34
N LEU A 59 10.54 -5.16 -4.10
CA LEU A 59 10.39 -3.74 -3.72
C LEU A 59 11.27 -2.85 -4.63
N ASN A 60 12.28 -2.15 -4.05
CA ASN A 60 13.24 -1.35 -4.81
C ASN A 60 14.43 -2.17 -5.35
N GLY A 61 14.51 -3.48 -5.01
CA GLY A 61 15.54 -4.40 -5.48
C GLY A 61 16.77 -4.51 -4.57
N VAL A 62 16.75 -3.84 -3.42
CA VAL A 62 17.84 -3.85 -2.43
C VAL A 62 17.44 -4.52 -1.12
N GLU A 63 16.16 -4.59 -0.84
CA GLU A 63 15.60 -5.16 0.39
C GLU A 63 15.75 -6.68 0.39
N ARG A 64 16.21 -7.21 1.53
CA ARG A 64 16.45 -8.64 1.71
C ARG A 64 15.20 -9.32 2.28
N PRO A 65 14.70 -10.40 1.67
CA PRO A 65 13.60 -11.17 2.27
C PRO A 65 14.06 -11.89 3.55
N VAL A 66 13.10 -12.18 4.43
CA VAL A 66 13.31 -13.13 5.53
C VAL A 66 13.11 -14.53 4.95
N SER A 67 14.16 -15.35 4.99
CA SER A 67 14.14 -16.71 4.44
C SER A 67 14.39 -17.76 5.51
N PHE A 68 13.85 -18.96 5.29
CA PHE A 68 13.96 -20.12 6.16
C PHE A 68 13.83 -21.44 5.38
N ASP A 69 14.34 -22.51 5.96
CA ASP A 69 14.16 -23.87 5.44
C ASP A 69 12.89 -24.54 5.99
N ILE A 70 12.40 -25.55 5.30
CA ILE A 70 11.26 -26.35 5.72
C ILE A 70 11.74 -27.80 5.87
N LYS A 71 11.80 -28.31 7.10
CA LYS A 71 12.30 -29.66 7.41
C LYS A 71 11.71 -30.78 6.55
N ALA A 72 10.43 -30.68 6.19
CA ALA A 72 9.73 -31.71 5.41
C ALA A 72 10.01 -31.63 3.90
N ILE A 73 10.70 -30.58 3.42
CA ILE A 73 11.01 -30.34 2.01
C ILE A 73 12.51 -30.16 1.88
N GLU A 74 13.21 -31.23 1.58
CA GLU A 74 14.67 -31.24 1.46
C GLU A 74 15.15 -30.23 0.41
N GLY A 75 16.17 -29.42 0.78
CA GLY A 75 16.71 -28.37 -0.09
C GLY A 75 15.78 -27.17 -0.31
N SER A 76 14.67 -27.07 0.43
CA SER A 76 13.77 -25.92 0.31
C SER A 76 14.38 -24.65 0.87
N ASN A 77 14.09 -23.55 0.21
CA ASN A 77 14.19 -22.19 0.77
C ASN A 77 12.82 -21.52 0.58
N ALA A 78 12.30 -20.92 1.63
CA ALA A 78 11.05 -20.18 1.61
C ALA A 78 11.32 -18.75 2.04
N GLU A 79 10.67 -17.80 1.40
CA GLU A 79 10.76 -16.36 1.72
C GLU A 79 9.42 -15.84 2.19
N ILE A 80 9.41 -15.15 3.34
CA ILE A 80 8.24 -14.37 3.76
C ILE A 80 8.00 -13.28 2.73
N VAL A 81 6.76 -13.11 2.30
CA VAL A 81 6.41 -12.16 1.25
C VAL A 81 6.65 -10.71 1.69
N HIS A 82 7.09 -9.87 0.75
CA HIS A 82 7.11 -8.41 0.90
C HIS A 82 5.80 -7.78 0.41
N SER A 83 5.14 -8.38 -0.57
CA SER A 83 3.78 -8.09 -1.03
C SER A 83 3.21 -9.29 -1.79
N LEU A 84 1.91 -9.26 -2.08
CA LEU A 84 1.23 -10.28 -2.89
C LEU A 84 0.86 -9.77 -4.29
N ALA A 85 1.46 -8.68 -4.75
CA ALA A 85 1.11 -8.04 -6.02
C ALA A 85 1.13 -9.02 -7.21
N LYS A 86 2.13 -9.91 -7.26
CA LYS A 86 2.27 -10.91 -8.33
C LYS A 86 1.36 -12.12 -8.10
N TRP A 87 1.31 -12.62 -6.87
CA TRP A 87 0.55 -13.83 -6.53
C TRP A 87 -0.95 -13.69 -6.82
N LYS A 88 -1.54 -12.54 -6.52
CA LYS A 88 -2.98 -12.29 -6.70
C LYS A 88 -3.45 -12.56 -8.13
N ARG A 89 -2.66 -12.16 -9.11
CA ARG A 89 -2.98 -12.34 -10.53
C ARG A 89 -3.01 -13.82 -10.94
N TYR A 90 -2.10 -14.65 -10.39
CA TYR A 90 -2.16 -16.09 -10.51
C TYR A 90 -3.38 -16.69 -9.81
N ALA A 91 -3.69 -16.21 -8.62
CA ALA A 91 -4.82 -16.68 -7.84
C ALA A 91 -6.15 -16.45 -8.56
N LEU A 92 -6.35 -15.29 -9.20
CA LEU A 92 -7.53 -15.01 -10.02
C LEU A 92 -7.71 -16.03 -11.14
N LYS A 93 -6.65 -16.34 -11.88
CA LYS A 93 -6.69 -17.37 -12.92
C LYS A 93 -6.98 -18.76 -12.34
N LYS A 94 -6.22 -19.14 -11.30
CA LYS A 94 -6.29 -20.47 -10.67
C LYS A 94 -7.65 -20.76 -10.06
N TYR A 95 -8.31 -19.74 -9.49
CA TYR A 95 -9.61 -19.90 -8.82
C TYR A 95 -10.79 -19.65 -9.77
N GLY A 96 -10.54 -19.34 -11.05
CA GLY A 96 -11.58 -19.20 -12.08
C GLY A 96 -12.44 -17.95 -11.95
N PHE A 97 -11.86 -16.84 -11.50
CA PHE A 97 -12.56 -15.55 -11.47
C PHE A 97 -12.85 -15.06 -12.89
N SER A 98 -13.97 -14.36 -13.03
CA SER A 98 -14.44 -13.78 -14.29
C SER A 98 -14.20 -12.27 -14.37
N HIS A 99 -14.39 -11.68 -15.55
CA HIS A 99 -14.36 -10.24 -15.76
C HIS A 99 -15.28 -9.50 -14.78
N GLY A 100 -14.76 -8.44 -14.17
CA GLY A 100 -15.49 -7.63 -13.19
C GLY A 100 -15.51 -8.21 -11.77
N GLU A 101 -15.02 -9.43 -11.57
CA GLU A 101 -14.81 -10.04 -10.26
C GLU A 101 -13.38 -9.84 -9.78
N GLY A 102 -13.17 -9.88 -8.47
CA GLY A 102 -11.87 -9.77 -7.88
C GLY A 102 -11.73 -10.50 -6.55
N LEU A 103 -10.53 -10.49 -6.03
CA LEU A 103 -10.19 -11.04 -4.72
C LEU A 103 -9.57 -9.98 -3.81
N TYR A 104 -9.65 -10.19 -2.51
CA TYR A 104 -8.78 -9.55 -1.54
C TYR A 104 -8.32 -10.56 -0.48
N THR A 105 -7.25 -10.21 0.19
CA THR A 105 -6.70 -11.01 1.29
C THR A 105 -6.15 -10.13 2.39
N ASP A 106 -6.09 -10.67 3.61
CA ASP A 106 -5.34 -10.06 4.70
C ASP A 106 -3.88 -10.48 4.55
N MET A 107 -3.08 -9.66 3.87
CA MET A 107 -1.64 -9.89 3.70
C MET A 107 -0.91 -9.46 4.96
N VAL A 108 0.05 -10.29 5.38
CA VAL A 108 1.07 -9.95 6.37
C VAL A 108 2.44 -10.13 5.73
N ALA A 109 3.28 -9.11 5.87
CA ALA A 109 4.65 -9.12 5.36
C ALA A 109 5.65 -8.73 6.47
N ILE A 110 6.90 -9.14 6.29
CA ILE A 110 8.02 -8.72 7.14
C ILE A 110 9.05 -8.05 6.24
N ARG A 111 9.25 -6.75 6.43
CA ARG A 111 10.25 -5.94 5.73
C ARG A 111 11.41 -5.66 6.68
N ARG A 112 12.36 -6.59 6.71
CA ARG A 112 13.45 -6.57 7.71
C ARG A 112 14.42 -5.39 7.58
N ASP A 113 14.49 -4.77 6.43
CA ASP A 113 15.39 -3.65 6.13
C ASP A 113 14.65 -2.29 6.13
N GLU A 114 13.41 -2.23 6.68
CA GLU A 114 12.62 -1.01 6.79
C GLU A 114 13.22 -0.01 7.79
N ASP A 115 13.27 1.25 7.41
CA ASP A 115 13.58 2.35 8.32
C ASP A 115 12.37 2.66 9.20
N LEU A 116 12.54 2.52 10.53
CA LEU A 116 11.44 2.64 11.48
C LEU A 116 11.22 4.09 11.91
N ASP A 117 9.98 4.54 11.81
CA ASP A 117 9.54 5.87 12.22
C ASP A 117 8.09 5.83 12.75
N ASN A 118 7.39 6.97 12.73
CA ASN A 118 6.00 7.05 13.19
C ASN A 118 5.03 6.17 12.38
N ILE A 119 5.31 5.94 11.10
CA ILE A 119 4.39 5.31 10.13
C ILE A 119 4.95 4.05 9.47
N HIS A 120 6.21 3.70 9.74
CA HIS A 120 6.89 2.52 9.18
C HIS A 120 7.25 1.52 10.27
N SER A 121 7.07 0.23 9.97
CA SER A 121 7.35 -0.91 10.84
C SER A 121 7.90 -2.08 10.04
N VAL A 122 8.68 -2.96 10.67
CA VAL A 122 9.07 -4.24 10.05
C VAL A 122 7.86 -5.13 9.76
N TYR A 123 6.79 -5.01 10.55
CA TYR A 123 5.52 -5.67 10.32
C TYR A 123 4.64 -4.81 9.40
N VAL A 124 4.16 -5.40 8.31
CA VAL A 124 3.27 -4.73 7.34
C VAL A 124 2.02 -5.57 7.14
N ASP A 125 0.86 -4.96 7.33
CA ASP A 125 -0.43 -5.58 7.04
C ASP A 125 -1.21 -4.79 6.00
N GLN A 126 -1.78 -5.49 5.01
CA GLN A 126 -2.55 -4.86 3.94
C GLN A 126 -3.82 -5.66 3.62
N TRP A 127 -4.90 -4.95 3.25
CA TRP A 127 -5.89 -5.53 2.36
C TRP A 127 -5.28 -5.48 0.96
N ASP A 128 -4.76 -6.60 0.54
CA ASP A 128 -4.16 -6.75 -0.78
C ASP A 128 -5.22 -7.26 -1.74
N TRP A 129 -5.58 -6.47 -2.76
CA TRP A 129 -6.72 -6.73 -3.63
C TRP A 129 -6.33 -6.72 -5.10
N GLU A 130 -7.11 -7.45 -5.93
CA GLU A 130 -6.91 -7.54 -7.37
C GLU A 130 -8.25 -7.85 -8.05
N LYS A 131 -8.55 -7.20 -9.19
CA LYS A 131 -9.79 -7.37 -9.95
C LYS A 131 -9.50 -7.55 -11.43
N ILE A 132 -10.24 -8.46 -12.10
CA ILE A 132 -10.11 -8.69 -13.54
C ILE A 132 -10.81 -7.56 -14.30
N ILE A 133 -10.08 -7.00 -15.26
CA ILE A 133 -10.57 -6.02 -16.24
C ILE A 133 -10.32 -6.53 -17.67
N SER A 134 -10.98 -5.93 -18.65
CA SER A 134 -10.67 -6.20 -20.05
C SER A 134 -9.42 -5.42 -20.53
N LYS A 135 -8.92 -5.75 -21.70
CA LYS A 135 -7.79 -5.00 -22.30
C LYS A 135 -8.19 -3.55 -22.61
N GLU A 136 -9.40 -3.33 -23.05
CA GLU A 136 -9.98 -2.03 -23.40
C GLU A 136 -10.16 -1.13 -22.15
N GLU A 137 -10.36 -1.74 -20.98
CA GLU A 137 -10.46 -1.05 -19.70
C GLU A 137 -9.11 -0.62 -19.10
N ARG A 138 -8.00 -0.96 -19.75
CA ARG A 138 -6.66 -0.48 -19.36
C ARG A 138 -6.50 1.01 -19.70
N THR A 139 -7.21 1.86 -18.98
CA THR A 139 -7.26 3.32 -19.23
C THR A 139 -7.08 4.13 -17.94
N MET A 140 -6.63 5.38 -18.10
CA MET A 140 -6.56 6.32 -17.00
C MET A 140 -7.92 6.58 -16.33
N GLU A 141 -9.02 6.54 -17.12
CA GLU A 141 -10.35 6.75 -16.55
C GLU A 141 -10.78 5.57 -15.66
N THR A 142 -10.56 4.32 -16.09
CA THR A 142 -10.78 3.14 -15.25
C THR A 142 -10.00 3.22 -13.93
N LEU A 143 -8.74 3.65 -13.99
CA LEU A 143 -7.93 3.87 -12.79
C LEU A 143 -8.58 4.92 -11.88
N LYS A 144 -8.92 6.09 -12.41
CA LYS A 144 -9.54 7.19 -11.65
C LYS A 144 -10.90 6.82 -11.06
N GLU A 145 -11.73 6.09 -11.78
CA GLU A 145 -13.03 5.60 -11.27
C GLU A 145 -12.85 4.61 -10.11
N THR A 146 -11.87 3.71 -10.21
CA THR A 146 -11.54 2.78 -9.13
C THR A 146 -11.02 3.53 -7.90
N VAL A 147 -10.17 4.53 -8.09
CA VAL A 147 -9.67 5.40 -7.01
C VAL A 147 -10.83 6.16 -6.33
N ARG A 148 -11.74 6.75 -7.11
CA ARG A 148 -12.93 7.43 -6.55
C ARG A 148 -13.79 6.46 -5.74
N THR A 149 -13.89 5.21 -6.19
CA THR A 149 -14.62 4.15 -5.47
C THR A 149 -13.97 3.84 -4.13
N ILE A 150 -12.65 3.60 -4.09
CA ILE A 150 -11.89 3.36 -2.85
C ILE A 150 -11.96 4.59 -1.93
N TYR A 151 -11.81 5.78 -2.48
CA TYR A 151 -11.91 7.02 -1.72
C TYR A 151 -13.31 7.21 -1.10
N SER A 152 -14.35 6.78 -1.79
CA SER A 152 -15.71 6.77 -1.23
C SER A 152 -15.85 5.83 -0.03
N VAL A 153 -15.08 4.72 0.00
CA VAL A 153 -15.01 3.81 1.16
C VAL A 153 -14.29 4.47 2.31
N LEU A 154 -13.15 5.15 2.07
CA LEU A 154 -12.44 5.91 3.09
C LEU A 154 -13.34 6.93 3.77
N ARG A 155 -14.05 7.75 2.99
CA ARG A 155 -14.99 8.75 3.53
C ARG A 155 -16.15 8.15 4.31
N LYS A 156 -16.69 7.00 3.85
CA LYS A 156 -17.75 6.29 4.59
C LYS A 156 -17.24 5.74 5.91
N THR A 157 -16.00 5.24 5.92
CA THR A 157 -15.38 4.74 7.15
C THR A 157 -15.11 5.88 8.12
N GLU A 158 -14.60 7.02 7.66
CA GLU A 158 -14.42 8.20 8.50
C GLU A 158 -15.74 8.63 9.14
N LYS A 159 -16.78 8.80 8.34
CA LYS A 159 -18.12 9.14 8.84
C LYS A 159 -18.66 8.12 9.85
N TYR A 160 -18.46 6.83 9.58
CA TYR A 160 -18.87 5.77 10.50
C TYR A 160 -18.11 5.88 11.83
N MET A 161 -16.80 6.11 11.80
CA MET A 161 -15.97 6.26 13.00
C MET A 161 -16.31 7.52 13.79
N ALA A 162 -16.61 8.65 13.13
CA ALA A 162 -17.05 9.87 13.77
C ALA A 162 -18.39 9.74 14.50
N VAL A 163 -19.26 8.81 14.07
CA VAL A 163 -20.50 8.49 14.81
C VAL A 163 -20.23 7.59 16.03
N GLN A 164 -19.17 6.75 15.97
CA GLN A 164 -18.84 5.85 17.07
C GLN A 164 -18.00 6.48 18.17
N TYR A 165 -17.19 7.50 17.82
CA TYR A 165 -16.19 8.12 18.71
C TYR A 165 -16.24 9.64 18.60
N ASP A 166 -16.68 10.31 19.65
CA ASP A 166 -16.93 11.78 19.67
C ASP A 166 -15.67 12.63 19.39
N TYR A 167 -14.47 12.10 19.63
CA TYR A 167 -13.21 12.82 19.36
C TYR A 167 -12.78 12.79 17.88
N ILE A 168 -13.45 11.97 17.04
CA ILE A 168 -13.10 11.83 15.62
C ILE A 168 -13.91 12.84 14.80
N GLU A 169 -13.23 13.82 14.22
CA GLU A 169 -13.79 14.74 13.25
C GLU A 169 -13.60 14.26 11.82
N GLU A 170 -14.56 14.55 10.92
CA GLU A 170 -14.41 14.29 9.48
C GLU A 170 -13.44 15.33 8.89
N ILE A 171 -12.30 14.87 8.36
CA ILE A 171 -11.24 15.71 7.76
C ILE A 171 -11.00 15.42 6.27
N LEU A 172 -11.51 14.31 5.75
CA LEU A 172 -11.36 13.96 4.34
C LEU A 172 -12.23 14.87 3.47
N PRO A 173 -11.66 15.56 2.44
CA PRO A 173 -12.42 16.38 1.53
C PRO A 173 -13.47 15.57 0.75
N LYS A 174 -14.44 16.26 0.15
CA LYS A 174 -15.51 15.62 -0.62
C LYS A 174 -14.98 14.78 -1.76
N ASP A 175 -13.99 15.29 -2.48
CA ASP A 175 -13.41 14.67 -3.66
C ASP A 175 -11.89 14.57 -3.53
N ILE A 176 -11.31 13.48 -4.04
CA ILE A 176 -9.86 13.30 -4.10
C ILE A 176 -9.30 14.07 -5.30
N PHE A 177 -8.17 14.75 -5.10
CA PHE A 177 -7.48 15.50 -6.15
C PHE A 177 -6.53 14.58 -6.93
N PHE A 178 -6.50 14.68 -8.27
CA PHE A 178 -5.63 13.90 -9.13
C PHE A 178 -4.50 14.76 -9.69
N ILE A 179 -3.26 14.29 -9.55
CA ILE A 179 -2.06 14.96 -10.07
C ILE A 179 -1.03 13.91 -10.47
N THR A 180 -0.26 14.16 -11.51
CA THR A 180 0.89 13.32 -11.87
C THR A 180 2.14 13.74 -11.13
N THR A 181 3.10 12.82 -11.00
CA THR A 181 4.42 13.12 -10.42
C THR A 181 5.15 14.23 -11.18
N GLN A 182 4.98 14.33 -12.52
CA GLN A 182 5.57 15.40 -13.31
C GLN A 182 4.91 16.75 -13.04
N GLU A 183 3.57 16.83 -13.03
CA GLU A 183 2.85 18.07 -12.67
C GLU A 183 3.24 18.55 -11.28
N LEU A 184 3.43 17.62 -10.34
CA LEU A 184 3.85 17.95 -8.98
C LEU A 184 5.30 18.45 -8.92
N LEU A 185 6.21 17.92 -9.75
CA LEU A 185 7.56 18.46 -9.94
C LEU A 185 7.51 19.87 -10.52
N ASP A 186 6.69 20.09 -11.54
CA ASP A 186 6.57 21.39 -12.20
C ASP A 186 6.02 22.48 -11.26
N MET A 187 5.11 22.09 -10.34
CA MET A 187 4.57 22.98 -9.31
C MET A 187 5.60 23.36 -8.23
N TYR A 188 6.48 22.44 -7.85
CA TYR A 188 7.43 22.60 -6.75
C TYR A 188 8.83 22.09 -7.14
N PRO A 189 9.52 22.72 -8.13
CA PRO A 189 10.75 22.19 -8.71
C PRO A 189 11.92 22.10 -7.71
N ASP A 190 11.96 23.00 -6.72
CA ASP A 190 13.05 23.08 -5.73
C ASP A 190 12.82 22.21 -4.49
N CYS A 191 11.72 21.45 -4.44
CA CYS A 191 11.36 20.59 -3.31
C CYS A 191 11.77 19.14 -3.57
N THR A 192 12.10 18.42 -2.50
CA THR A 192 12.23 16.96 -2.54
C THR A 192 10.88 16.30 -2.81
N PRO A 193 10.82 15.03 -3.26
CA PRO A 193 9.56 14.30 -3.47
C PRO A 193 8.64 14.35 -2.24
N LYS A 194 9.15 14.10 -1.04
CA LYS A 194 8.35 14.10 0.20
C LYS A 194 7.84 15.50 0.58
N GLU A 195 8.62 16.55 0.33
CA GLU A 195 8.15 17.93 0.52
C GLU A 195 7.05 18.30 -0.47
N ARG A 196 7.12 17.80 -1.71
CA ARG A 196 6.06 17.98 -2.72
C ARG A 196 4.77 17.30 -2.28
N GLU A 197 4.84 16.05 -1.82
CA GLU A 197 3.71 15.30 -1.28
C GLU A 197 3.07 16.05 -0.12
N TYR A 198 3.87 16.50 0.86
CA TYR A 198 3.39 17.27 2.00
C TYR A 198 2.65 18.55 1.58
N LYS A 199 3.25 19.34 0.67
CA LYS A 199 2.64 20.60 0.21
C LYS A 199 1.29 20.36 -0.46
N ILE A 200 1.21 19.39 -1.35
CA ILE A 200 -0.02 19.14 -2.10
C ILE A 200 -1.13 18.55 -1.23
N VAL A 201 -0.82 17.62 -0.32
CA VAL A 201 -1.84 17.07 0.57
C VAL A 201 -2.30 18.08 1.61
N ARG A 202 -1.42 18.96 2.08
CA ARG A 202 -1.78 20.06 2.98
C ARG A 202 -2.75 21.05 2.34
N GLU A 203 -2.60 21.29 1.03
CA GLU A 203 -3.49 22.18 0.25
C GLU A 203 -4.82 21.49 -0.10
N LYS A 204 -4.77 20.22 -0.53
CA LYS A 204 -5.92 19.50 -1.13
C LYS A 204 -6.60 18.53 -0.18
N GLY A 205 -5.99 18.18 0.98
CA GLY A 205 -6.48 17.23 1.96
C GLY A 205 -6.34 15.77 1.56
N ALA A 206 -6.65 15.41 0.31
CA ALA A 206 -6.49 14.06 -0.24
C ALA A 206 -6.11 14.11 -1.72
N VAL A 207 -5.11 13.33 -2.11
CA VAL A 207 -4.51 13.34 -3.45
C VAL A 207 -4.31 11.91 -3.95
N PHE A 208 -4.57 11.67 -5.22
CA PHE A 208 -4.06 10.51 -5.93
C PHE A 208 -2.89 10.95 -6.81
N LEU A 209 -1.68 10.58 -6.38
CA LEU A 209 -0.44 10.90 -7.07
C LEU A 209 -0.17 9.84 -8.14
N MET A 210 -0.32 10.23 -9.41
CA MET A 210 -0.28 9.31 -10.56
C MET A 210 1.10 9.22 -11.19
N LYS A 211 1.34 8.10 -11.90
CA LYS A 211 2.52 7.81 -12.73
C LYS A 211 3.82 7.72 -11.93
N VAL A 212 3.75 7.00 -10.81
CA VAL A 212 4.92 6.70 -9.97
C VAL A 212 5.80 5.65 -10.64
N GLY A 213 7.13 5.80 -10.53
CA GLY A 213 8.13 4.85 -11.06
C GLY A 213 8.88 5.35 -12.31
N LYS A 214 8.33 6.33 -13.03
CA LYS A 214 8.99 6.92 -14.21
C LYS A 214 10.06 7.93 -13.83
N THR A 215 11.06 8.05 -14.70
CA THR A 215 12.02 9.16 -14.64
C THR A 215 11.34 10.45 -15.10
N LEU A 216 11.46 11.50 -14.31
CA LEU A 216 10.89 12.82 -14.56
C LEU A 216 11.85 13.67 -15.42
N THR A 217 11.40 14.87 -15.83
CA THR A 217 12.17 15.77 -16.69
C THR A 217 13.46 16.27 -16.09
N ASN A 218 13.60 16.24 -14.75
CA ASN A 218 14.84 16.55 -14.03
C ASN A 218 15.84 15.38 -13.96
N GLY A 219 15.53 14.22 -14.55
CA GLY A 219 16.36 13.02 -14.56
C GLY A 219 16.22 12.11 -13.33
N GLU A 220 15.37 12.47 -12.37
CA GLU A 220 15.13 11.71 -11.15
C GLU A 220 13.76 11.01 -11.22
N ARG A 221 13.54 10.01 -10.37
CA ARG A 221 12.21 9.45 -10.12
C ARG A 221 11.60 10.15 -8.91
N HIS A 222 10.25 10.27 -8.91
CA HIS A 222 9.55 10.75 -7.72
C HIS A 222 9.71 9.77 -6.56
N ASP A 223 9.44 8.49 -6.85
CA ASP A 223 9.61 7.37 -5.92
C ASP A 223 9.91 6.09 -6.71
N GLY A 224 10.38 5.04 -6.01
CA GLY A 224 10.59 3.70 -6.56
C GLY A 224 9.26 3.00 -6.88
N ARG A 225 9.27 2.20 -7.93
CA ARG A 225 8.18 1.27 -8.25
C ARG A 225 8.76 0.08 -9.00
N ALA A 226 8.54 -1.14 -8.51
CA ALA A 226 8.97 -2.35 -9.20
C ALA A 226 8.42 -2.38 -10.64
N PRO A 227 9.22 -2.84 -11.63
CA PRO A 227 8.84 -2.77 -13.05
C PRO A 227 7.84 -3.86 -13.47
N ASP A 228 7.58 -4.84 -12.63
CA ASP A 228 6.99 -6.11 -13.05
C ASP A 228 5.56 -6.38 -12.52
N TYR A 229 4.89 -5.38 -11.91
CA TYR A 229 3.46 -5.52 -11.59
C TYR A 229 2.60 -4.31 -11.93
N ASP A 230 2.95 -3.07 -11.57
CA ASP A 230 2.18 -1.88 -11.95
C ASP A 230 2.65 -1.29 -13.27
N ASP A 231 1.72 -0.92 -14.16
CA ASP A 231 2.03 -0.09 -15.32
C ASP A 231 2.32 1.34 -14.84
N TRP A 232 3.54 1.83 -15.05
CA TRP A 232 3.98 3.17 -14.58
C TRP A 232 3.21 4.34 -15.23
N GLU A 233 2.48 4.09 -16.32
CA GLU A 233 1.56 5.08 -16.89
C GLU A 233 0.16 5.06 -16.24
N LEU A 234 -0.20 3.97 -15.54
CA LEU A 234 -1.55 3.68 -15.06
C LEU A 234 -1.55 3.26 -13.58
N ASN A 235 -0.73 3.90 -12.76
CA ASN A 235 -0.63 3.65 -11.32
C ASN A 235 -0.65 4.94 -10.51
N GLY A 236 -0.63 4.78 -9.20
CA GLY A 236 -0.45 5.90 -8.26
C GLY A 236 -0.75 5.50 -6.83
N ASP A 237 -0.62 6.51 -5.96
CA ASP A 237 -0.76 6.35 -4.52
C ASP A 237 -1.82 7.30 -3.97
N ILE A 238 -2.66 6.81 -3.05
CA ILE A 238 -3.61 7.63 -2.30
C ILE A 238 -2.87 8.20 -1.09
N LEU A 239 -2.65 9.51 -1.13
CA LEU A 239 -2.03 10.28 -0.07
C LEU A 239 -3.08 11.17 0.59
N VAL A 240 -3.04 11.27 1.92
CA VAL A 240 -3.89 12.18 2.69
C VAL A 240 -3.05 13.08 3.59
N TYR A 241 -3.56 14.27 3.87
CA TYR A 241 -2.98 15.09 4.93
C TYR A 241 -3.31 14.47 6.29
N TYR A 242 -2.30 14.25 7.11
CA TYR A 242 -2.44 13.70 8.45
C TYR A 242 -2.14 14.75 9.51
N PRO A 243 -3.16 15.40 10.08
CA PRO A 243 -2.97 16.55 10.97
C PRO A 243 -2.28 16.20 12.29
N VAL A 244 -2.38 14.94 12.77
CA VAL A 244 -1.70 14.52 14.01
C VAL A 244 -0.19 14.68 13.90
N LEU A 245 0.40 14.35 12.76
CA LEU A 245 1.84 14.44 12.51
C LEU A 245 2.23 15.63 11.62
N ASP A 246 1.26 16.44 11.18
CA ASP A 246 1.45 17.50 10.16
C ASP A 246 2.25 16.96 8.95
N SER A 247 1.80 15.88 8.36
CA SER A 247 2.53 15.16 7.31
C SER A 247 1.61 14.62 6.21
N ALA A 248 2.22 14.18 5.09
CA ALA A 248 1.56 13.30 4.13
C ALA A 248 1.54 11.87 4.69
N LEU A 249 0.43 11.17 4.52
CA LEU A 249 0.28 9.76 4.86
C LEU A 249 -0.24 8.99 3.64
N GLU A 250 0.56 8.04 3.15
CA GLU A 250 0.14 7.10 2.11
C GLU A 250 -0.74 6.01 2.72
N LEU A 251 -1.97 5.89 2.23
CA LEU A 251 -2.93 4.87 2.67
C LEU A 251 -3.01 3.68 1.72
N SER A 252 -2.72 3.88 0.42
CA SER A 252 -2.84 2.84 -0.59
C SER A 252 -1.93 3.13 -1.77
N SER A 253 -1.33 2.06 -2.29
CA SER A 253 -0.63 2.02 -3.57
C SER A 253 -1.36 1.07 -4.50
N MET A 254 -1.64 1.50 -5.75
CA MET A 254 -2.44 0.73 -6.69
C MET A 254 -2.17 1.09 -8.16
N GLY A 255 -2.54 0.18 -9.05
CA GLY A 255 -2.41 0.43 -10.49
C GLY A 255 -3.15 -0.59 -11.35
N ILE A 256 -3.36 -0.22 -12.60
CA ILE A 256 -3.62 -1.19 -13.65
C ILE A 256 -2.32 -1.94 -13.85
N ARG A 257 -2.39 -3.27 -13.83
CA ARG A 257 -1.20 -4.11 -13.87
C ARG A 257 -0.60 -4.12 -15.27
N VAL A 258 0.70 -4.33 -15.37
CA VAL A 258 1.39 -4.43 -16.66
C VAL A 258 0.73 -5.46 -17.58
N ASP A 259 0.62 -5.12 -18.86
CA ASP A 259 0.42 -6.07 -19.94
C ASP A 259 1.78 -6.51 -20.50
N GLU A 260 1.75 -7.30 -21.57
CA GLU A 260 2.95 -7.82 -22.22
C GLU A 260 3.86 -6.71 -22.76
N VAL A 261 3.27 -5.57 -23.19
CA VAL A 261 4.01 -4.43 -23.75
C VAL A 261 4.63 -3.56 -22.66
N ALA A 262 3.83 -3.22 -21.64
CA ALA A 262 4.30 -2.43 -20.51
C ALA A 262 5.38 -3.16 -19.72
N LEU A 263 5.20 -4.48 -19.48
CA LEU A 263 6.19 -5.30 -18.79
C LEU A 263 7.52 -5.32 -19.53
N ASP A 264 7.50 -5.62 -20.83
CA ASP A 264 8.71 -5.70 -21.64
C ASP A 264 9.50 -4.37 -21.62
N ARG A 265 8.81 -3.26 -21.83
CA ARG A 265 9.38 -1.92 -21.76
C ARG A 265 9.98 -1.63 -20.38
N GLN A 266 9.20 -1.84 -19.31
CA GLN A 266 9.60 -1.47 -17.95
C GLN A 266 10.79 -2.29 -17.43
N LEU A 267 10.88 -3.58 -17.79
CA LEU A 267 12.04 -4.41 -17.45
C LEU A 267 13.33 -3.87 -18.07
N THR A 268 13.27 -3.42 -19.33
CA THR A 268 14.42 -2.78 -20.00
C THR A 268 14.77 -1.44 -19.36
N GLU A 269 13.77 -0.57 -19.11
CA GLU A 269 13.98 0.74 -18.47
C GLU A 269 14.54 0.63 -17.03
N ALA A 270 14.24 -0.47 -16.35
CA ALA A 270 14.74 -0.74 -15.00
C ALA A 270 16.07 -1.52 -14.98
N GLY A 271 16.57 -1.97 -16.15
CA GLY A 271 17.77 -2.81 -16.24
C GLY A 271 17.60 -4.20 -15.62
N CYS A 272 16.37 -4.74 -15.65
CA CYS A 272 15.99 -6.03 -15.07
C CYS A 272 15.59 -7.05 -16.16
N ASP A 273 16.30 -7.06 -17.27
CA ASP A 273 15.98 -7.91 -18.44
C ASP A 273 15.99 -9.43 -18.13
N ASP A 274 16.81 -9.83 -17.18
CA ASP A 274 16.90 -11.21 -16.68
C ASP A 274 15.59 -11.72 -16.08
N ARG A 275 14.76 -10.84 -15.54
CA ARG A 275 13.46 -11.22 -14.97
C ARG A 275 12.46 -11.73 -16.00
N ARG A 276 12.67 -11.51 -17.31
CA ARG A 276 11.83 -12.12 -18.36
C ARG A 276 11.81 -13.65 -18.29
N GLU A 277 12.87 -14.25 -17.76
CA GLU A 277 13.00 -15.70 -17.62
C GLU A 277 12.23 -16.28 -16.42
N LEU A 278 11.75 -15.44 -15.50
CA LEU A 278 10.99 -15.88 -14.33
C LEU A 278 9.57 -16.33 -14.72
N PRO A 279 8.99 -17.31 -14.02
CA PRO A 279 7.67 -17.89 -14.37
C PRO A 279 6.54 -16.84 -14.45
N PHE A 280 6.49 -15.87 -13.53
CA PHE A 280 5.44 -14.86 -13.52
C PHE A 280 5.54 -13.94 -14.74
N GLN A 281 6.73 -13.43 -15.04
CA GLN A 281 6.94 -12.54 -16.16
C GLN A 281 6.71 -13.26 -17.50
N LYS A 282 7.16 -14.51 -17.64
CA LYS A 282 6.84 -15.35 -18.82
C LYS A 282 5.34 -15.50 -19.02
N ALA A 283 4.60 -15.77 -17.96
CA ALA A 283 3.14 -15.93 -18.05
C ALA A 283 2.42 -14.65 -18.53
N ILE A 284 2.93 -13.45 -18.16
CA ILE A 284 2.41 -12.18 -18.68
C ILE A 284 2.80 -12.01 -20.15
N LEU A 285 4.07 -12.18 -20.51
CA LEU A 285 4.55 -12.02 -21.88
C LEU A 285 3.84 -12.96 -22.85
N ASN A 286 3.50 -14.17 -22.40
CA ASN A 286 2.74 -15.16 -23.15
C ASN A 286 1.22 -14.93 -23.12
N LYS A 287 0.72 -13.89 -22.44
CA LYS A 287 -0.72 -13.58 -22.30
C LYS A 287 -1.51 -14.68 -21.59
N GLU A 288 -0.88 -15.37 -20.65
CA GLU A 288 -1.51 -16.48 -19.93
C GLU A 288 -2.30 -16.02 -18.70
N LEU A 289 -2.04 -14.79 -18.21
CA LEU A 289 -2.71 -14.20 -17.05
C LEU A 289 -3.73 -13.14 -17.47
N PRO A 290 -4.84 -12.97 -16.71
CA PRO A 290 -5.84 -11.95 -17.03
C PRO A 290 -5.26 -10.53 -16.91
N TYR A 291 -5.84 -9.56 -17.62
CA TYR A 291 -5.60 -8.15 -17.34
C TYR A 291 -6.31 -7.77 -16.05
N THR A 292 -5.63 -6.98 -15.22
CA THR A 292 -6.13 -6.69 -13.87
C THR A 292 -5.81 -5.26 -13.44
N ILE A 293 -6.57 -4.79 -12.46
CA ILE A 293 -6.29 -3.64 -11.62
C ILE A 293 -6.23 -4.10 -10.18
N GLY A 294 -5.27 -3.60 -9.41
CA GLY A 294 -5.13 -4.02 -8.03
C GLY A 294 -4.24 -3.09 -7.22
N GLY A 295 -4.14 -3.38 -5.93
CA GLY A 295 -3.36 -2.58 -5.00
C GLY A 295 -3.27 -3.19 -3.62
N GLY A 296 -2.54 -2.50 -2.75
CA GLY A 296 -2.47 -2.75 -1.32
C GLY A 296 -2.99 -1.54 -0.56
N ILE A 297 -3.80 -1.77 0.46
CA ILE A 297 -4.29 -0.74 1.38
C ILE A 297 -3.78 -1.09 2.77
N GLY A 298 -2.94 -0.24 3.38
CA GLY A 298 -2.32 -0.50 4.68
C GLY A 298 -3.35 -0.56 5.80
N GLN A 299 -3.59 -1.73 6.38
CA GLN A 299 -4.59 -1.91 7.44
C GLN A 299 -4.24 -1.09 8.69
N SER A 300 -2.99 -1.18 9.15
CA SER A 300 -2.53 -0.43 10.31
C SER A 300 -2.48 1.09 10.04
N ARG A 301 -2.09 1.52 8.82
CA ARG A 301 -2.14 2.95 8.45
C ARG A 301 -3.57 3.49 8.42
N ILE A 302 -4.54 2.71 7.95
CA ILE A 302 -5.97 3.05 8.00
C ILE A 302 -6.46 3.18 9.44
N CYS A 303 -6.08 2.24 10.32
CA CYS A 303 -6.39 2.33 11.75
C CYS A 303 -5.74 3.56 12.40
N MET A 304 -4.45 3.80 12.14
CA MET A 304 -3.73 4.97 12.63
C MET A 304 -4.41 6.27 12.20
N PHE A 305 -4.76 6.39 10.92
CA PHE A 305 -5.43 7.57 10.37
C PHE A 305 -6.78 7.82 11.03
N PHE A 306 -7.67 6.84 11.06
CA PHE A 306 -9.02 7.04 11.60
C PHE A 306 -9.05 7.18 13.13
N LEU A 307 -8.15 6.50 13.84
CA LEU A 307 -8.07 6.61 15.30
C LEU A 307 -7.16 7.74 15.79
N ARG A 308 -6.65 8.58 14.87
CA ARG A 308 -5.82 9.76 15.18
C ARG A 308 -4.58 9.44 16.05
N LYS A 309 -3.89 8.32 15.73
CA LYS A 309 -2.73 7.86 16.49
C LYS A 309 -1.42 8.48 16.01
N ALA A 310 -0.53 8.84 16.93
CA ALA A 310 0.75 9.46 16.60
C ALA A 310 1.82 8.46 16.14
N HIS A 311 1.66 7.19 16.46
CA HIS A 311 2.62 6.15 16.10
C HIS A 311 1.90 4.86 15.68
N ILE A 312 2.39 4.21 14.62
CA ILE A 312 1.77 2.99 14.07
C ILE A 312 1.78 1.83 15.08
N GLY A 313 2.72 1.81 16.01
CA GLY A 313 2.77 0.85 17.13
C GLY A 313 1.62 0.96 18.13
N GLU A 314 0.80 2.02 18.07
CA GLU A 314 -0.42 2.11 18.87
C GLU A 314 -1.58 1.32 18.26
N VAL A 315 -1.44 0.83 17.03
CA VAL A 315 -2.48 0.10 16.30
C VAL A 315 -2.05 -1.28 15.79
N HIS A 316 -0.79 -1.64 15.94
CA HIS A 316 -0.30 -3.00 15.71
C HIS A 316 0.90 -3.35 16.60
N VAL A 317 1.06 -4.65 16.86
CA VAL A 317 2.21 -5.19 17.60
C VAL A 317 3.41 -5.35 16.67
N SER A 318 4.58 -4.88 17.10
CA SER A 318 5.84 -5.07 16.37
C SER A 318 7.03 -5.08 17.36
N LEU A 319 8.25 -5.13 16.82
CA LEU A 319 9.48 -4.94 17.59
C LEU A 319 10.02 -3.53 17.28
N TRP A 320 10.33 -2.80 18.33
CA TRP A 320 10.80 -1.42 18.24
C TRP A 320 12.19 -1.26 18.86
N PRO A 321 13.08 -0.44 18.28
CA PRO A 321 14.31 -0.03 18.92
C PRO A 321 14.05 0.65 20.26
N LYS A 322 15.02 0.52 21.18
CA LYS A 322 14.89 1.11 22.53
C LYS A 322 14.63 2.61 22.49
N GLU A 323 15.22 3.32 21.55
CA GLU A 323 15.04 4.77 21.37
C GLU A 323 13.56 5.13 21.09
N ILE A 324 12.84 4.30 20.31
CA ILE A 324 11.42 4.50 20.01
C ILE A 324 10.58 4.17 21.24
N THR A 325 10.85 3.06 21.94
CA THR A 325 10.09 2.69 23.15
C THR A 325 10.29 3.69 24.28
N ASP A 326 11.52 4.17 24.50
CA ASP A 326 11.82 5.19 25.52
C ASP A 326 11.12 6.53 25.18
N ALA A 327 11.12 6.94 23.92
CA ALA A 327 10.44 8.15 23.48
C ALA A 327 8.91 8.01 23.62
N ALA A 328 8.34 6.86 23.28
CA ALA A 328 6.93 6.57 23.46
C ALA A 328 6.52 6.65 24.94
N GLU A 329 7.28 6.01 25.83
CA GLU A 329 7.05 6.04 27.28
C GLU A 329 7.14 7.47 27.82
N ALA A 330 8.17 8.24 27.46
CA ALA A 330 8.38 9.61 27.88
C ALA A 330 7.21 10.56 27.51
N HIS A 331 6.48 10.25 26.43
CA HIS A 331 5.35 11.02 25.96
C HIS A 331 3.98 10.38 26.28
N GLY A 332 3.98 9.28 27.04
CA GLY A 332 2.75 8.58 27.43
C GLY A 332 2.03 7.86 26.29
N LEU A 333 2.73 7.55 25.18
CA LEU A 333 2.19 6.69 24.13
C LEU A 333 2.08 5.25 24.62
N GLN A 334 0.97 4.60 24.28
CA GLN A 334 0.73 3.21 24.61
C GLN A 334 0.94 2.35 23.34
N LEU A 335 2.15 1.82 23.16
CA LEU A 335 2.44 0.84 22.11
C LEU A 335 1.79 -0.51 22.47
N LEU A 336 1.24 -1.22 21.46
CA LEU A 336 0.60 -2.54 21.62
C LEU A 336 1.60 -3.65 21.81
#